data_e01a025fef483b5d84f8713fe93475b7
#
_entry.id   e01a025fef483b5d84f8713fe93475b7
#
_cell.length_a   1.000
_cell.length_b   1.000
_cell.length_c   1.000
_cell.angle_alpha   90.00
_cell.angle_beta   90.00
_cell.angle_gamma   90.00
#
_symmetry.space_group_name_H-M   'P 1'
#
loop_
_entity.id
_entity.type
_entity.pdbx_description
1 polymer ?
#
loop_
_entity_poly.entity_id
_entity_poly.type
_entity_poly.pdbx_seq_one_letter_code
_entity_poly.pdbx_strand_id
1 'polypeptide(L)'
;MYYTDDSILPENMQPLIITAAPYGPAWLPGDASDIPLSWDEQVQAAVDCYEAGATVLHFHVRNPATGMGSTNFDQYNYLLKRVKEAVPDMIIQVGGSISFAPHTDDAKAKWLDYDTRHMLTELDPKPEFVTVTTGTTLWDVASAFSPEDIKGTHMEDPKVQAAWAGMVVDSTPAFYVEHLKRLRKNGIQPYFVPCGTQQWDLIERCIRAGIYMGPLNMALCGYGGGTMYRNPFDWMHFLQRVPQGSVNTFWTSMRGLISISAMALVLGQHVRVGNEDNLWGADRKRKTSVEQIQGVVRLSKEFGRKVATAQEARKIMKVGTWYNSIEETLQNNGMAPSPSDFNPGFLTWPTDGKIKPAVIGGDSHPIAACMIAPEPVRAAQAKLKIATT
;
A
#
# COMPACT_ATOMS: atom_id res chain seq x y z
N MET A 1 -18.68 -0.98 1.48
CA MET A 1 -19.34 0.16 2.18
C MET A 1 -20.76 0.35 1.68
N TYR A 2 -21.66 0.83 2.53
CA TYR A 2 -23.04 1.16 2.20
C TYR A 2 -23.25 2.66 2.34
N TYR A 3 -23.89 3.28 1.36
CA TYR A 3 -24.21 4.71 1.34
C TYR A 3 -25.73 4.92 1.46
N THR A 4 -26.14 5.83 2.32
CA THR A 4 -27.50 6.40 2.38
C THR A 4 -27.52 7.77 1.69
N ASP A 5 -28.70 8.36 1.49
CA ASP A 5 -28.81 9.71 0.89
C ASP A 5 -27.97 10.76 1.63
N ASP A 6 -27.88 10.65 2.97
CA ASP A 6 -27.15 11.59 3.82
C ASP A 6 -25.64 11.28 3.92
N SER A 7 -25.16 10.16 3.36
CA SER A 7 -23.75 9.75 3.49
C SER A 7 -22.79 10.71 2.79
N ILE A 8 -23.24 11.44 1.80
CA ILE A 8 -22.45 12.41 1.04
C ILE A 8 -22.52 13.84 1.58
N LEU A 9 -23.24 14.08 2.66
CA LEU A 9 -23.28 15.37 3.31
C LEU A 9 -22.02 15.58 4.15
N PRO A 10 -21.29 16.70 4.01
CA PRO A 10 -20.01 16.93 4.70
C PRO A 10 -20.08 16.80 6.22
N GLU A 11 -21.20 17.24 6.82
CA GLU A 11 -21.46 17.17 8.27
C GLU A 11 -21.57 15.73 8.80
N ASN A 12 -21.86 14.76 7.95
CA ASN A 12 -21.97 13.35 8.30
C ASN A 12 -20.65 12.57 8.04
N MET A 13 -19.66 13.25 7.46
CA MET A 13 -18.36 12.64 7.15
C MET A 13 -17.37 12.77 8.29
N GLN A 14 -16.50 11.79 8.43
CA GLN A 14 -15.32 11.94 9.27
C GLN A 14 -14.40 13.04 8.70
N PRO A 15 -13.63 13.75 9.54
CA PRO A 15 -12.60 14.67 9.08
C PRO A 15 -11.67 14.01 8.05
N LEU A 16 -11.28 14.77 7.03
CA LEU A 16 -10.44 14.29 5.94
C LEU A 16 -9.02 14.05 6.43
N ILE A 17 -8.52 12.84 6.33
CA ILE A 17 -7.10 12.52 6.51
C ILE A 17 -6.37 12.75 5.18
N ILE A 18 -5.28 13.50 5.22
CA ILE A 18 -4.39 13.73 4.10
C ILE A 18 -3.08 13.00 4.36
N THR A 19 -2.75 12.04 3.50
CA THR A 19 -1.45 11.36 3.48
C THR A 19 -0.54 12.09 2.50
N ALA A 20 0.58 12.60 3.00
CA ALA A 20 1.64 13.15 2.17
C ALA A 20 2.56 12.05 1.66
N ALA A 21 2.85 12.04 0.36
CA ALA A 21 3.86 11.20 -0.27
C ALA A 21 4.85 12.11 -1.03
N PRO A 22 5.78 12.80 -0.31
CA PRO A 22 6.59 13.85 -0.91
C PRO A 22 7.62 13.33 -1.90
N TYR A 23 8.08 12.12 -1.73
CA TYR A 23 9.02 11.45 -2.64
C TYR A 23 8.98 9.95 -2.46
N GLY A 24 9.29 9.23 -3.52
CA GLY A 24 9.34 7.78 -3.56
C GLY A 24 10.46 7.27 -4.47
N PRO A 25 10.49 6.00 -4.78
CA PRO A 25 11.60 5.40 -5.55
C PRO A 25 11.58 5.73 -7.04
N ALA A 26 10.44 6.20 -7.60
CA ALA A 26 10.30 6.39 -9.04
C ALA A 26 10.92 7.68 -9.57
N TRP A 27 10.82 8.78 -8.82
CA TRP A 27 11.30 10.08 -9.26
C TRP A 27 12.63 10.43 -8.61
N LEU A 28 13.52 11.06 -9.39
CA LEU A 28 14.87 11.45 -8.96
C LEU A 28 14.93 12.94 -8.58
N PRO A 29 15.90 13.36 -7.75
CA PRO A 29 16.21 14.77 -7.59
C PRO A 29 16.44 15.42 -8.95
N GLY A 30 15.72 16.52 -9.23
CA GLY A 30 15.72 17.18 -10.53
C GLY A 30 14.45 16.95 -11.36
N ASP A 31 13.69 15.88 -11.14
CA ASP A 31 12.37 15.67 -11.79
C ASP A 31 11.31 16.65 -11.27
N ALA A 32 11.41 17.05 -10.01
CA ALA A 32 10.65 18.15 -9.41
C ALA A 32 11.53 18.89 -8.40
N SER A 33 11.19 20.16 -8.15
CA SER A 33 12.01 21.10 -7.36
C SER A 33 12.10 20.75 -5.87
N ASP A 34 11.16 19.99 -5.34
CA ASP A 34 11.03 19.62 -3.92
C ASP A 34 11.28 18.12 -3.64
N ILE A 35 11.83 17.38 -4.62
CA ILE A 35 12.30 16.02 -4.34
C ILE A 35 13.63 16.11 -3.59
N PRO A 36 13.67 15.71 -2.31
CA PRO A 36 14.82 15.91 -1.44
C PRO A 36 15.97 14.96 -1.77
N LEU A 37 17.21 15.39 -1.48
CA LEU A 37 18.42 14.59 -1.60
C LEU A 37 19.07 14.36 -0.24
N SER A 38 19.43 15.43 0.47
CA SER A 38 20.11 15.34 1.76
C SER A 38 19.19 14.84 2.88
N TRP A 39 19.78 14.40 3.99
CA TRP A 39 19.02 14.01 5.18
C TRP A 39 18.17 15.17 5.73
N ASP A 40 18.72 16.37 5.73
CA ASP A 40 18.01 17.55 6.25
C ASP A 40 16.83 17.92 5.35
N GLU A 41 16.99 17.86 4.03
CA GLU A 41 15.89 18.09 3.09
C GLU A 41 14.78 17.04 3.24
N GLN A 42 15.12 15.77 3.48
CA GLN A 42 14.13 14.72 3.70
C GLN A 42 13.33 14.94 5.00
N VAL A 43 13.98 15.42 6.07
CA VAL A 43 13.29 15.81 7.31
C VAL A 43 12.44 17.06 7.07
N GLN A 44 12.97 18.08 6.38
CA GLN A 44 12.24 19.31 6.10
C GLN A 44 11.00 19.05 5.24
N ALA A 45 11.08 18.15 4.25
CA ALA A 45 9.92 17.75 3.46
C ALA A 45 8.78 17.19 4.31
N ALA A 46 9.09 16.44 5.37
CA ALA A 46 8.09 15.96 6.32
C ALA A 46 7.45 17.09 7.13
N VAL A 47 8.28 18.04 7.62
CA VAL A 47 7.81 19.23 8.35
C VAL A 47 6.90 20.07 7.48
N ASP A 48 7.33 20.41 6.27
CA ASP A 48 6.57 21.25 5.33
C ASP A 48 5.22 20.61 4.96
N CYS A 49 5.20 19.29 4.76
CA CYS A 49 3.96 18.54 4.51
C CYS A 49 3.01 18.57 5.71
N TYR A 50 3.54 18.43 6.92
CA TYR A 50 2.75 18.49 8.15
C TYR A 50 2.14 19.89 8.35
N GLU A 51 2.93 20.94 8.19
CA GLU A 51 2.49 22.34 8.29
C GLU A 51 1.46 22.69 7.19
N ALA A 52 1.55 22.07 6.02
CA ALA A 52 0.57 22.23 4.95
C ALA A 52 -0.78 21.56 5.23
N GLY A 53 -0.88 20.69 6.25
CA GLY A 53 -2.11 20.05 6.69
C GLY A 53 -2.18 18.53 6.50
N ALA A 54 -1.11 17.88 6.09
CA ALA A 54 -1.04 16.42 6.08
C ALA A 54 -0.85 15.87 7.50
N THR A 55 -1.51 14.77 7.82
CA THR A 55 -1.41 14.13 9.14
C THR A 55 -0.77 12.74 9.10
N VAL A 56 -0.58 12.19 7.91
CA VAL A 56 0.12 10.93 7.65
C VAL A 56 1.25 11.20 6.66
N LEU A 57 2.44 10.71 6.94
CA LEU A 57 3.57 10.71 6.03
C LEU A 57 3.76 9.32 5.44
N HIS A 58 3.65 9.19 4.13
CA HIS A 58 4.16 8.03 3.41
C HIS A 58 5.67 8.19 3.25
N PHE A 59 6.41 7.27 3.88
CA PHE A 59 7.82 7.43 4.16
C PHE A 59 8.67 6.48 3.32
N HIS A 60 9.59 7.02 2.57
CA HIS A 60 10.71 6.35 1.94
C HIS A 60 12.02 6.97 2.40
N VAL A 61 13.12 6.30 2.14
CA VAL A 61 14.47 6.80 2.44
C VAL A 61 15.26 6.92 1.14
N ARG A 62 15.80 8.09 0.92
CA ARG A 62 16.73 8.36 -0.19
C ARG A 62 18.15 8.42 0.35
N ASN A 63 19.06 7.69 -0.32
CA ASN A 63 20.47 7.75 0.00
C ASN A 63 21.09 9.05 -0.57
N PRO A 64 21.58 9.99 0.24
CA PRO A 64 22.13 11.26 -0.23
C PRO A 64 23.35 11.13 -1.15
N ALA A 65 24.11 10.03 -1.00
CA ALA A 65 25.32 9.81 -1.82
C ALA A 65 25.00 9.39 -3.26
N THR A 66 23.85 8.75 -3.49
CA THR A 66 23.47 8.22 -4.80
C THR A 66 22.26 8.90 -5.42
N GLY A 67 21.44 9.60 -4.61
CA GLY A 67 20.14 10.11 -5.03
C GLY A 67 19.07 9.04 -5.23
N MET A 68 19.37 7.77 -5.05
CA MET A 68 18.46 6.64 -5.22
C MET A 68 17.74 6.28 -3.93
N GLY A 69 16.64 5.54 -4.04
CA GLY A 69 15.98 4.94 -2.88
C GLY A 69 16.91 4.00 -2.13
N SER A 70 16.97 4.12 -0.80
CA SER A 70 17.82 3.28 0.05
C SER A 70 17.16 1.94 0.36
N THR A 71 17.97 0.88 0.41
CA THR A 71 17.60 -0.43 0.95
C THR A 71 18.32 -0.73 2.27
N ASN A 72 19.00 0.26 2.84
CA ASN A 72 19.83 0.11 4.03
C ASN A 72 19.00 0.33 5.31
N PHE A 73 18.95 -0.68 6.18
CA PHE A 73 18.20 -0.69 7.42
C PHE A 73 18.61 0.45 8.39
N ASP A 74 19.91 0.70 8.54
CA ASP A 74 20.41 1.74 9.44
C ASP A 74 20.04 3.14 8.95
N GLN A 75 20.03 3.36 7.63
CA GLN A 75 19.56 4.62 7.03
C GLN A 75 18.05 4.84 7.27
N TYR A 76 17.25 3.76 7.22
CA TYR A 76 15.82 3.81 7.59
C TYR A 76 15.64 4.24 9.04
N ASN A 77 16.30 3.58 9.97
CA ASN A 77 16.23 3.90 11.41
C ASN A 77 16.73 5.32 11.70
N TYR A 78 17.83 5.72 11.06
CA TYR A 78 18.40 7.05 11.21
C TYR A 78 17.42 8.16 10.79
N LEU A 79 16.88 8.08 9.57
CA LEU A 79 15.97 9.11 9.07
C LEU A 79 14.63 9.07 9.81
N LEU A 80 14.10 7.87 10.08
CA LEU A 80 12.85 7.70 10.82
C LEU A 80 12.90 8.35 12.21
N LYS A 81 14.02 8.19 12.92
CA LYS A 81 14.24 8.84 14.22
C LYS A 81 14.16 10.36 14.09
N ARG A 82 14.89 10.94 13.13
CA ARG A 82 14.92 12.39 12.91
C ARG A 82 13.57 12.96 12.52
N VAL A 83 12.82 12.26 11.66
CA VAL A 83 11.49 12.67 11.25
C VAL A 83 10.52 12.62 12.45
N LYS A 84 10.55 11.56 13.27
CA LYS A 84 9.71 11.47 14.48
C LYS A 84 10.06 12.54 15.53
N GLU A 85 11.32 12.97 15.60
CA GLU A 85 11.74 14.09 16.47
C GLU A 85 11.23 15.44 15.94
N ALA A 86 11.24 15.63 14.60
CA ALA A 86 10.83 16.88 13.97
C ALA A 86 9.29 17.05 13.91
N VAL A 87 8.56 15.98 13.69
CA VAL A 87 7.07 15.97 13.58
C VAL A 87 6.46 14.86 14.44
N PRO A 88 6.56 14.95 15.78
CA PRO A 88 6.21 13.85 16.71
C PRO A 88 4.75 13.42 16.64
N ASP A 89 3.85 14.30 16.26
CA ASP A 89 2.41 14.01 16.15
C ASP A 89 2.03 13.36 14.82
N MET A 90 2.84 13.53 13.77
CA MET A 90 2.57 12.99 12.44
C MET A 90 2.61 11.46 12.45
N ILE A 91 1.64 10.82 11.82
CA ILE A 91 1.59 9.37 11.68
C ILE A 91 2.56 8.96 10.57
N ILE A 92 3.47 8.04 10.87
CA ILE A 92 4.44 7.57 9.89
C ILE A 92 3.97 6.23 9.30
N GLN A 93 3.83 6.20 7.99
CA GLN A 93 3.48 5.05 7.18
C GLN A 93 4.66 4.71 6.25
N VAL A 94 5.44 3.70 6.57
CA VAL A 94 6.61 3.32 5.76
C VAL A 94 6.20 2.55 4.52
N GLY A 95 6.76 2.92 3.37
CA GLY A 95 6.48 2.28 2.08
C GLY A 95 7.02 0.85 2.02
N GLY A 96 6.14 -0.13 1.88
CA GLY A 96 6.48 -1.57 1.87
C GLY A 96 7.26 -2.04 0.65
N SER A 97 7.34 -1.21 -0.39
CA SER A 97 8.20 -1.46 -1.55
C SER A 97 9.68 -1.24 -1.25
N ILE A 98 10.00 -0.43 -0.23
CA ILE A 98 11.35 0.06 0.10
C ILE A 98 11.92 0.88 -1.06
N SER A 99 12.42 0.20 -2.09
CA SER A 99 12.84 0.74 -3.38
C SER A 99 12.70 -0.34 -4.45
N PHE A 100 12.26 0.02 -5.62
CA PHE A 100 12.15 -0.87 -6.77
C PHE A 100 12.82 -0.27 -8.03
N ALA A 101 13.41 0.91 -7.90
CA ALA A 101 14.13 1.57 -9.00
C ALA A 101 15.33 0.74 -9.47
N PRO A 102 15.66 0.79 -10.76
CA PRO A 102 16.87 0.17 -11.27
C PRO A 102 18.11 0.74 -10.57
N HIS A 103 19.02 -0.13 -10.15
CA HIS A 103 20.25 0.27 -9.47
C HIS A 103 21.42 0.55 -10.43
N THR A 104 21.30 0.16 -11.69
CA THR A 104 22.28 0.39 -12.77
C THR A 104 21.55 0.65 -14.08
N ASP A 105 22.24 1.26 -15.04
CA ASP A 105 21.66 1.63 -16.35
C ASP A 105 21.09 0.45 -17.13
N ASP A 106 21.62 -0.76 -16.92
CA ASP A 106 21.17 -1.98 -17.59
C ASP A 106 20.19 -2.83 -16.75
N ALA A 107 19.93 -2.43 -15.50
CA ALA A 107 19.03 -3.14 -14.64
C ALA A 107 17.55 -2.81 -14.95
N LYS A 108 16.66 -3.76 -14.63
CA LYS A 108 15.21 -3.51 -14.64
C LYS A 108 14.71 -3.15 -13.25
N ALA A 109 13.66 -2.36 -13.19
CA ALA A 109 12.90 -2.14 -11.98
C ALA A 109 12.42 -3.49 -11.44
N LYS A 110 12.66 -3.76 -10.16
CA LYS A 110 12.37 -5.04 -9.55
C LYS A 110 11.85 -4.88 -8.13
N TRP A 111 10.75 -5.55 -7.84
CA TRP A 111 10.28 -5.70 -6.46
C TRP A 111 11.31 -6.48 -5.64
N LEU A 112 11.63 -5.99 -4.43
CA LEU A 112 12.66 -6.61 -3.59
C LEU A 112 12.21 -7.97 -3.05
N ASP A 113 13.19 -8.79 -2.69
CA ASP A 113 12.95 -10.10 -2.09
C ASP A 113 12.26 -10.00 -0.71
N TYR A 114 11.78 -11.14 -0.21
CA TYR A 114 11.01 -11.20 1.02
C TYR A 114 11.82 -10.80 2.24
N ASP A 115 13.07 -11.26 2.33
CA ASP A 115 13.93 -11.01 3.50
C ASP A 115 14.23 -9.52 3.63
N THR A 116 14.60 -8.87 2.52
CA THR A 116 14.80 -7.42 2.49
C THR A 116 13.54 -6.67 2.90
N ARG A 117 12.37 -7.07 2.41
CA ARG A 117 11.10 -6.41 2.76
C ARG A 117 10.67 -6.68 4.20
N HIS A 118 11.04 -7.82 4.78
CA HIS A 118 10.77 -8.13 6.18
C HIS A 118 11.52 -7.22 7.16
N MET A 119 12.62 -6.56 6.76
CA MET A 119 13.33 -5.62 7.62
C MET A 119 12.44 -4.49 8.16
N LEU A 120 11.41 -4.09 7.39
CA LEU A 120 10.48 -3.03 7.79
C LEU A 120 9.68 -3.38 9.05
N THR A 121 9.60 -4.65 9.40
CA THR A 121 8.92 -5.08 10.62
C THR A 121 9.74 -4.87 11.89
N GLU A 122 11.04 -4.55 11.75
CA GLU A 122 12.01 -4.45 12.84
C GLU A 122 12.55 -3.02 13.02
N LEU A 123 11.97 -2.04 12.31
CA LEU A 123 12.41 -0.63 12.40
C LEU A 123 12.33 -0.08 13.81
N ASP A 124 13.36 0.70 14.20
CA ASP A 124 13.45 1.39 15.49
C ASP A 124 13.99 2.83 15.29
N PRO A 125 13.23 3.88 15.67
CA PRO A 125 11.92 3.85 16.34
C PRO A 125 10.83 3.24 15.46
N LYS A 126 9.85 2.58 16.07
CA LYS A 126 8.75 1.92 15.33
C LYS A 126 7.88 2.95 14.61
N PRO A 127 7.60 2.76 13.30
CA PRO A 127 6.54 3.51 12.63
C PRO A 127 5.16 3.05 13.12
N GLU A 128 4.15 3.84 12.87
CA GLU A 128 2.76 3.44 13.14
C GLU A 128 2.29 2.38 12.16
N PHE A 129 2.66 2.55 10.89
CA PHE A 129 2.23 1.66 9.81
C PHE A 129 3.38 1.27 8.87
N VAL A 130 3.26 0.08 8.29
CA VAL A 130 4.00 -0.36 7.11
C VAL A 130 2.99 -0.73 6.04
N THR A 131 3.17 -0.26 4.80
CA THR A 131 2.27 -0.65 3.69
C THR A 131 2.53 -2.09 3.28
N VAL A 132 1.44 -2.83 3.08
CA VAL A 132 1.47 -4.25 2.68
C VAL A 132 0.64 -4.43 1.42
N THR A 133 1.31 -4.66 0.30
CA THR A 133 0.62 -5.03 -0.94
C THR A 133 0.05 -6.44 -0.81
N THR A 134 -1.24 -6.57 -1.05
CA THR A 134 -1.98 -7.83 -0.86
C THR A 134 -2.18 -8.53 -2.18
N GLY A 135 -1.36 -9.52 -2.46
CA GLY A 135 -1.43 -10.33 -3.68
C GLY A 135 -0.44 -9.89 -4.77
N THR A 136 0.08 -10.89 -5.46
CA THR A 136 0.96 -10.69 -6.61
C THR A 136 0.20 -10.04 -7.76
N THR A 137 0.78 -9.00 -8.35
CA THR A 137 0.17 -8.26 -9.46
C THR A 137 1.23 -7.69 -10.40
N LEU A 138 0.85 -7.50 -11.66
CA LEU A 138 1.64 -6.69 -12.57
C LEU A 138 1.58 -5.22 -12.13
N TRP A 139 2.73 -4.55 -12.15
CA TRP A 139 2.83 -3.11 -11.93
C TRP A 139 3.73 -2.50 -13.00
N ASP A 140 3.17 -2.35 -14.18
CA ASP A 140 3.87 -1.73 -15.29
C ASP A 140 3.78 -0.20 -15.17
N VAL A 141 4.75 0.37 -14.47
CA VAL A 141 4.82 1.82 -14.23
C VAL A 141 4.95 2.60 -15.53
N ALA A 142 5.72 2.07 -16.50
CA ALA A 142 5.92 2.73 -17.78
C ALA A 142 4.61 2.89 -18.58
N SER A 143 3.74 1.88 -18.57
CA SER A 143 2.45 1.94 -19.27
C SER A 143 1.38 2.78 -18.52
N ALA A 144 1.63 3.11 -17.25
CA ALA A 144 0.71 3.92 -16.46
C ALA A 144 0.80 5.41 -16.77
N PHE A 145 1.88 5.88 -17.39
CA PHE A 145 2.16 7.28 -17.65
C PHE A 145 1.90 7.67 -19.11
N SER A 146 1.33 8.85 -19.33
CA SER A 146 1.30 9.45 -20.66
C SER A 146 2.60 10.21 -20.95
N PRO A 147 2.94 10.45 -22.23
CA PRO A 147 4.11 11.28 -22.57
C PRO A 147 4.09 12.66 -21.92
N GLU A 148 2.91 13.27 -21.74
CA GLU A 148 2.78 14.56 -21.08
C GLU A 148 3.02 14.49 -19.57
N ASP A 149 2.76 13.35 -18.95
CA ASP A 149 2.99 13.17 -17.50
C ASP A 149 4.48 13.15 -17.18
N ILE A 150 5.30 12.54 -18.04
CA ILE A 150 6.74 12.35 -17.83
C ILE A 150 7.61 13.46 -18.43
N LYS A 151 7.01 14.40 -19.15
CA LYS A 151 7.71 15.48 -19.82
C LYS A 151 8.62 16.27 -18.87
N GLY A 152 9.90 16.42 -19.24
CA GLY A 152 10.92 17.11 -18.44
C GLY A 152 11.37 16.31 -17.22
N THR A 153 11.26 14.99 -17.25
CA THR A 153 11.78 14.07 -16.24
C THR A 153 12.76 13.07 -16.88
N HIS A 154 13.53 12.38 -16.05
CA HIS A 154 14.38 11.29 -16.51
C HIS A 154 13.59 10.14 -17.18
N MET A 155 12.29 10.02 -16.90
CA MET A 155 11.42 9.01 -17.52
C MET A 155 11.11 9.28 -19.01
N GLU A 156 11.52 10.45 -19.58
CA GLU A 156 11.43 10.67 -21.03
C GLU A 156 12.41 9.79 -21.82
N ASP A 157 13.50 9.32 -21.18
CA ASP A 157 14.45 8.43 -21.85
C ASP A 157 13.80 7.05 -22.11
N PRO A 158 13.74 6.59 -23.38
CA PRO A 158 13.18 5.28 -23.73
C PRO A 158 13.88 4.11 -23.03
N LYS A 159 15.16 4.23 -22.69
CA LYS A 159 15.88 3.19 -21.93
C LYS A 159 15.35 3.10 -20.50
N VAL A 160 15.09 4.24 -19.87
CA VAL A 160 14.48 4.29 -18.54
C VAL A 160 13.08 3.69 -18.59
N GLN A 161 12.26 4.07 -19.56
CA GLN A 161 10.91 3.47 -19.72
C GLN A 161 10.98 1.95 -19.90
N ALA A 162 11.91 1.45 -20.71
CA ALA A 162 12.12 0.02 -20.90
C ALA A 162 12.57 -0.69 -19.62
N ALA A 163 13.33 -0.02 -18.75
CA ALA A 163 13.73 -0.55 -17.44
C ALA A 163 12.54 -0.68 -16.47
N TRP A 164 11.54 0.19 -16.59
CA TRP A 164 10.37 0.20 -15.72
C TRP A 164 9.18 -0.63 -16.26
N ALA A 165 9.27 -1.14 -17.48
CA ALA A 165 8.21 -1.92 -18.09
C ALA A 165 8.13 -3.34 -17.50
N GLY A 166 6.90 -3.79 -17.22
CA GLY A 166 6.63 -5.19 -16.86
C GLY A 166 7.06 -5.61 -15.46
N MET A 167 7.22 -4.67 -14.51
CA MET A 167 7.53 -5.01 -13.13
C MET A 167 6.38 -5.80 -12.48
N VAL A 168 6.72 -6.86 -11.74
CA VAL A 168 5.78 -7.66 -10.96
C VAL A 168 6.00 -7.40 -9.48
N VAL A 169 4.92 -7.03 -8.79
CA VAL A 169 4.87 -7.03 -7.33
C VAL A 169 4.70 -8.46 -6.87
N ASP A 170 5.76 -9.05 -6.33
CA ASP A 170 5.71 -10.38 -5.74
C ASP A 170 5.23 -10.29 -4.29
N SER A 171 3.97 -10.68 -4.05
CA SER A 171 3.35 -10.67 -2.73
C SER A 171 2.44 -11.88 -2.57
N THR A 172 3.07 -13.06 -2.50
CA THR A 172 2.36 -14.32 -2.29
C THR A 172 1.89 -14.48 -0.83
N PRO A 173 0.98 -15.42 -0.53
CA PRO A 173 0.61 -15.74 0.84
C PRO A 173 1.80 -16.04 1.75
N ALA A 174 2.86 -16.68 1.24
CA ALA A 174 4.07 -16.96 2.00
C ALA A 174 4.73 -15.68 2.51
N PHE A 175 4.75 -14.61 1.70
CA PHE A 175 5.27 -13.32 2.12
C PHE A 175 4.34 -12.61 3.10
N TYR A 176 3.12 -12.28 2.67
CA TYR A 176 2.32 -11.32 3.45
C TYR A 176 1.81 -11.90 4.76
N VAL A 177 1.58 -13.22 4.86
CA VAL A 177 1.20 -13.86 6.12
C VAL A 177 2.34 -13.79 7.13
N GLU A 178 3.57 -14.11 6.73
CA GLU A 178 4.74 -13.98 7.59
C GLU A 178 4.98 -12.53 7.97
N HIS A 179 4.85 -11.61 7.01
CA HIS A 179 5.02 -10.19 7.24
C HIS A 179 4.02 -9.64 8.27
N LEU A 180 2.73 -10.00 8.14
CA LEU A 180 1.69 -9.62 9.10
C LEU A 180 1.99 -10.14 10.52
N LYS A 181 2.51 -11.37 10.66
CA LYS A 181 2.89 -11.91 11.96
C LYS A 181 4.04 -11.13 12.59
N ARG A 182 5.07 -10.81 11.80
CA ARG A 182 6.22 -10.01 12.27
C ARG A 182 5.80 -8.60 12.67
N LEU A 183 4.97 -7.94 11.87
CA LEU A 183 4.41 -6.63 12.17
C LEU A 183 3.66 -6.66 13.50
N ARG A 184 2.75 -7.64 13.70
CA ARG A 184 2.01 -7.79 14.95
C ARG A 184 2.93 -8.02 16.15
N LYS A 185 3.93 -8.90 16.02
CA LYS A 185 4.93 -9.17 17.06
C LYS A 185 5.62 -7.91 17.53
N ASN A 186 5.91 -6.99 16.61
CA ASN A 186 6.59 -5.74 16.88
C ASN A 186 5.64 -4.56 17.18
N GLY A 187 4.33 -4.77 17.14
CA GLY A 187 3.32 -3.74 17.42
C GLY A 187 3.19 -2.68 16.32
N ILE A 188 3.62 -2.98 15.10
CA ILE A 188 3.48 -2.13 13.92
C ILE A 188 2.22 -2.58 13.15
N GLN A 189 1.34 -1.65 12.80
CA GLN A 189 0.12 -2.00 12.07
C GLN A 189 0.37 -2.09 10.57
N PRO A 190 -0.22 -3.08 9.86
CA PRO A 190 -0.22 -3.08 8.42
C PRO A 190 -1.14 -1.98 7.88
N TYR A 191 -0.71 -1.34 6.80
CA TYR A 191 -1.53 -0.51 5.95
C TYR A 191 -1.71 -1.24 4.63
N PHE A 192 -2.87 -1.84 4.41
CA PHE A 192 -3.08 -2.69 3.25
C PHE A 192 -3.16 -1.89 1.96
N VAL A 193 -2.52 -2.40 0.90
CA VAL A 193 -2.53 -1.79 -0.44
C VAL A 193 -3.12 -2.78 -1.44
N PRO A 194 -4.44 -2.93 -1.49
CA PRO A 194 -5.09 -3.70 -2.53
C PRO A 194 -5.09 -2.92 -3.86
N CYS A 195 -4.64 -3.57 -4.91
CA CYS A 195 -4.56 -3.03 -6.27
C CYS A 195 -5.73 -3.46 -7.17
N GLY A 196 -6.72 -4.08 -6.59
CA GLY A 196 -7.95 -4.53 -7.25
C GLY A 196 -8.89 -5.25 -6.27
N THR A 197 -10.15 -5.38 -6.66
CA THR A 197 -11.22 -5.93 -5.79
C THR A 197 -10.96 -7.37 -5.35
N GLN A 198 -10.29 -8.18 -6.18
CA GLN A 198 -9.92 -9.56 -5.85
C GLN A 198 -8.92 -9.65 -4.70
N GLN A 199 -8.12 -8.61 -4.47
CA GLN A 199 -7.13 -8.61 -3.38
C GLN A 199 -7.78 -8.35 -2.00
N TRP A 200 -9.00 -7.82 -1.97
CA TRP A 200 -9.79 -7.74 -0.76
C TRP A 200 -10.06 -9.14 -0.17
N ASP A 201 -10.34 -10.12 -1.01
CA ASP A 201 -10.62 -11.48 -0.55
C ASP A 201 -9.45 -12.08 0.24
N LEU A 202 -8.21 -11.71 -0.09
CA LEU A 202 -7.03 -12.15 0.65
C LEU A 202 -6.95 -11.52 2.04
N ILE A 203 -7.28 -10.23 2.18
CA ILE A 203 -7.33 -9.53 3.47
C ILE A 203 -8.44 -10.15 4.35
N GLU A 204 -9.63 -10.35 3.79
CA GLU A 204 -10.74 -10.98 4.50
C GLU A 204 -10.39 -12.38 5.01
N ARG A 205 -9.74 -13.20 4.18
CA ARG A 205 -9.27 -14.53 4.58
C ARG A 205 -8.25 -14.48 5.71
N CYS A 206 -7.31 -13.50 5.70
CA CYS A 206 -6.37 -13.29 6.81
C CYS A 206 -7.07 -12.96 8.11
N ILE A 207 -8.13 -12.15 8.08
CA ILE A 207 -8.94 -11.83 9.26
C ILE A 207 -9.66 -13.07 9.76
N ARG A 208 -10.40 -13.78 8.89
CA ARG A 208 -11.19 -14.97 9.27
C ARG A 208 -10.32 -16.15 9.70
N ALA A 209 -9.05 -16.18 9.28
CA ALA A 209 -8.06 -17.15 9.75
C ALA A 209 -7.34 -16.73 11.05
N GLY A 210 -7.66 -15.56 11.61
CA GLY A 210 -6.99 -15.05 12.82
C GLY A 210 -5.53 -14.62 12.60
N ILE A 211 -5.10 -14.49 11.35
CA ILE A 211 -3.74 -14.04 10.99
C ILE A 211 -3.60 -12.54 11.25
N TYR A 212 -4.66 -11.78 10.94
CA TYR A 212 -4.75 -10.36 11.22
C TYR A 212 -5.94 -10.06 12.13
N MET A 213 -5.69 -9.39 13.24
CA MET A 213 -6.70 -8.98 14.20
C MET A 213 -6.48 -7.52 14.61
N GLY A 214 -6.96 -6.61 13.78
CA GLY A 214 -6.83 -5.17 13.98
C GLY A 214 -7.78 -4.37 13.09
N PRO A 215 -7.70 -3.02 13.15
CA PRO A 215 -8.51 -2.14 12.30
C PRO A 215 -8.05 -2.18 10.85
N LEU A 216 -8.99 -1.98 9.93
CA LEU A 216 -8.72 -1.97 8.49
C LEU A 216 -8.37 -0.56 8.02
N ASN A 217 -7.08 -0.32 7.82
CA ASN A 217 -6.56 0.86 7.16
C ASN A 217 -6.04 0.45 5.77
N MET A 218 -6.55 1.06 4.71
CA MET A 218 -6.26 0.65 3.33
C MET A 218 -5.95 1.84 2.43
N ALA A 219 -4.91 1.70 1.58
CA ALA A 219 -4.68 2.55 0.43
C ALA A 219 -5.19 1.85 -0.83
N LEU A 220 -6.34 2.26 -1.33
CA LEU A 220 -6.91 1.71 -2.56
C LEU A 220 -6.10 2.23 -3.74
N CYS A 221 -5.43 1.32 -4.45
CA CYS A 221 -4.51 1.64 -5.52
C CYS A 221 -5.14 1.46 -6.89
N GLY A 222 -5.34 2.57 -7.60
CA GLY A 222 -5.81 2.58 -8.99
C GLY A 222 -4.79 3.23 -9.91
N TYR A 223 -3.60 2.64 -10.01
CA TYR A 223 -2.47 3.20 -10.74
C TYR A 223 -2.54 2.96 -12.25
N GLY A 224 -3.22 1.90 -12.68
CA GLY A 224 -3.12 1.34 -14.04
C GLY A 224 -1.92 0.40 -14.17
N GLY A 225 -1.57 0.01 -15.41
CA GLY A 225 -0.40 -0.84 -15.66
C GLY A 225 -0.46 -2.23 -14.99
N GLY A 226 -1.66 -2.81 -14.91
CA GLY A 226 -1.90 -4.10 -14.23
C GLY A 226 -2.58 -4.00 -12.87
N THR A 227 -2.65 -2.81 -12.30
CA THR A 227 -3.51 -2.50 -11.16
C THR A 227 -4.87 -1.98 -11.65
N MET A 228 -5.81 -1.72 -10.73
CA MET A 228 -7.10 -1.14 -11.04
C MET A 228 -6.96 0.16 -11.86
N TYR A 229 -7.88 0.40 -12.78
CA TYR A 229 -7.91 1.62 -13.58
C TYR A 229 -8.39 2.84 -12.78
N ARG A 230 -8.16 4.04 -13.35
CA ARG A 230 -8.67 5.32 -12.84
C ARG A 230 -10.14 5.56 -13.20
N ASN A 231 -10.87 4.50 -13.54
CA ASN A 231 -12.28 4.56 -13.87
C ASN A 231 -13.14 4.73 -12.60
N PRO A 232 -14.02 5.72 -12.51
CA PRO A 232 -14.87 5.91 -11.32
C PRO A 232 -15.68 4.69 -10.91
N PHE A 233 -16.15 3.89 -11.87
CA PHE A 233 -16.93 2.67 -11.57
C PHE A 233 -16.10 1.60 -10.86
N ASP A 234 -14.81 1.45 -11.19
CA ASP A 234 -13.93 0.52 -10.50
C ASP A 234 -13.76 0.89 -9.02
N TRP A 235 -13.62 2.19 -8.73
CA TRP A 235 -13.56 2.71 -7.36
C TRP A 235 -14.85 2.51 -6.60
N MET A 236 -16.00 2.78 -7.23
CA MET A 236 -17.30 2.55 -6.61
C MET A 236 -17.54 1.06 -6.37
N HIS A 237 -17.20 0.20 -7.32
CA HIS A 237 -17.28 -1.25 -7.14
C HIS A 237 -16.37 -1.72 -6.00
N PHE A 238 -15.16 -1.20 -5.89
CA PHE A 238 -14.27 -1.54 -4.79
C PHE A 238 -14.87 -1.12 -3.42
N LEU A 239 -15.41 0.10 -3.32
CA LEU A 239 -16.06 0.56 -2.10
C LEU A 239 -17.27 -0.30 -1.68
N GLN A 240 -18.01 -0.87 -2.62
CA GLN A 240 -19.10 -1.80 -2.30
C GLN A 240 -18.59 -3.09 -1.65
N ARG A 241 -17.35 -3.49 -1.94
CA ARG A 241 -16.75 -4.73 -1.44
C ARG A 241 -16.13 -4.58 -0.05
N VAL A 242 -15.62 -3.41 0.30
CA VAL A 242 -14.92 -3.20 1.57
C VAL A 242 -15.89 -2.97 2.73
N PRO A 243 -15.54 -3.39 3.96
CA PRO A 243 -16.39 -3.24 5.13
C PRO A 243 -16.67 -1.77 5.49
N GLN A 244 -17.78 -1.54 6.18
CA GLN A 244 -18.18 -0.21 6.61
C GLN A 244 -17.20 0.43 7.61
N GLY A 245 -16.54 -0.38 8.42
CA GLY A 245 -15.58 0.09 9.43
C GLY A 245 -14.15 0.28 8.90
N SER A 246 -13.92 0.13 7.58
CA SER A 246 -12.60 0.36 6.99
C SER A 246 -12.32 1.85 6.78
N VAL A 247 -11.04 2.24 6.96
CA VAL A 247 -10.51 3.57 6.66
C VAL A 247 -9.77 3.50 5.35
N ASN A 248 -10.31 4.14 4.30
CA ASN A 248 -9.80 4.01 2.95
C ASN A 248 -9.19 5.31 2.46
N THR A 249 -7.97 5.24 1.98
CA THR A 249 -7.27 6.33 1.29
C THR A 249 -7.22 6.02 -0.19
N PHE A 250 -7.67 6.94 -1.03
CA PHE A 250 -7.58 6.79 -2.48
C PHE A 250 -6.21 7.25 -2.96
N TRP A 251 -5.63 6.46 -3.85
CA TRP A 251 -4.31 6.69 -4.39
C TRP A 251 -4.22 6.23 -5.85
N THR A 252 -3.72 7.11 -6.70
CA THR A 252 -3.44 6.85 -8.11
C THR A 252 -2.22 7.65 -8.57
N SER A 253 -1.87 7.56 -9.85
CA SER A 253 -0.71 8.24 -10.41
C SER A 253 -1.08 9.46 -11.23
N MET A 254 -0.13 10.39 -11.31
CA MET A 254 -0.08 11.56 -12.16
C MET A 254 -1.35 12.40 -12.10
N ARG A 255 -1.69 13.06 -13.18
CA ARG A 255 -2.84 13.98 -13.24
C ARG A 255 -4.18 13.33 -12.88
N GLY A 256 -4.27 12.01 -12.96
CA GLY A 256 -5.44 11.28 -12.47
C GLY A 256 -5.66 11.42 -10.97
N LEU A 257 -4.60 11.70 -10.20
CA LEU A 257 -4.66 11.87 -8.75
C LEU A 257 -5.60 13.02 -8.34
N ILE A 258 -5.65 14.09 -9.11
CA ILE A 258 -6.50 15.26 -8.81
C ILE A 258 -7.98 14.87 -8.83
N SER A 259 -8.42 14.19 -9.87
CA SER A 259 -9.81 13.73 -10.01
C SER A 259 -10.17 12.67 -8.97
N ILE A 260 -9.27 11.73 -8.71
CA ILE A 260 -9.47 10.66 -7.72
C ILE A 260 -9.50 11.24 -6.30
N SER A 261 -8.67 12.25 -6.00
CA SER A 261 -8.71 12.95 -4.71
C SER A 261 -10.04 13.68 -4.49
N ALA A 262 -10.57 14.36 -5.53
CA ALA A 262 -11.88 14.99 -5.46
C ALA A 262 -13.00 13.95 -5.24
N MET A 263 -12.95 12.83 -5.95
CA MET A 263 -13.91 11.73 -5.76
C MET A 263 -13.82 11.14 -4.35
N ALA A 264 -12.61 10.89 -3.84
CA ALA A 264 -12.42 10.43 -2.46
C ALA A 264 -13.05 11.37 -1.44
N LEU A 265 -12.85 12.68 -1.63
CA LEU A 265 -13.38 13.71 -0.75
C LEU A 265 -14.90 13.66 -0.68
N VAL A 266 -15.58 13.64 -1.82
CA VAL A 266 -17.06 13.66 -1.88
C VAL A 266 -17.68 12.31 -1.47
N LEU A 267 -16.94 11.22 -1.53
CA LEU A 267 -17.35 9.90 -1.05
C LEU A 267 -17.01 9.65 0.42
N GLY A 268 -16.57 10.66 1.18
CA GLY A 268 -16.21 10.51 2.57
C GLY A 268 -14.93 9.71 2.82
N GLN A 269 -14.15 9.42 1.77
CA GLN A 269 -12.89 8.70 1.86
C GLN A 269 -11.71 9.65 2.11
N HIS A 270 -10.51 9.13 2.30
CA HIS A 270 -9.29 9.90 2.55
C HIS A 270 -8.42 9.95 1.29
N VAL A 271 -7.41 10.83 1.30
CA VAL A 271 -6.57 11.09 0.12
C VAL A 271 -5.10 10.92 0.42
N ARG A 272 -4.33 10.52 -0.60
CA ARG A 272 -2.89 10.57 -0.64
C ARG A 272 -2.46 11.46 -1.80
N VAL A 273 -1.56 12.42 -1.55
CA VAL A 273 -1.03 13.36 -2.54
C VAL A 273 0.46 13.62 -2.28
N GLY A 274 1.16 14.05 -3.33
CA GLY A 274 2.57 14.41 -3.28
C GLY A 274 3.34 13.95 -4.51
N ASN A 275 4.61 14.36 -4.58
CA ASN A 275 5.43 14.18 -5.77
C ASN A 275 5.88 12.73 -6.00
N GLU A 276 5.71 11.84 -5.03
CA GLU A 276 5.86 10.41 -5.31
C GLU A 276 4.87 9.94 -6.38
N ASP A 277 3.64 10.47 -6.35
CA ASP A 277 2.54 9.99 -7.17
C ASP A 277 2.21 10.92 -8.34
N ASN A 278 2.43 12.23 -8.19
CA ASN A 278 2.03 13.21 -9.19
C ASN A 278 2.92 14.46 -9.13
N LEU A 279 3.37 14.91 -10.31
CA LEU A 279 4.20 16.10 -10.45
C LEU A 279 3.43 17.35 -10.94
N TRP A 280 2.12 17.24 -11.20
CA TRP A 280 1.35 18.22 -11.94
C TRP A 280 0.13 18.72 -11.18
N GLY A 281 -0.19 20.02 -11.36
CA GLY A 281 -1.47 20.58 -10.97
C GLY A 281 -2.53 20.44 -12.06
N ALA A 282 -3.78 20.82 -11.73
CA ALA A 282 -4.89 20.89 -12.68
C ALA A 282 -4.63 21.91 -13.81
N ASP A 283 -3.82 22.93 -13.55
CA ASP A 283 -3.36 23.95 -14.47
C ASP A 283 -2.23 23.47 -15.43
N ARG A 284 -1.87 22.20 -15.36
CA ARG A 284 -0.77 21.58 -16.11
C ARG A 284 0.61 22.18 -15.82
N LYS A 285 0.79 22.79 -14.64
CA LYS A 285 2.09 23.28 -14.14
C LYS A 285 2.62 22.30 -13.10
N ARG A 286 3.95 22.26 -12.96
CA ARG A 286 4.60 21.53 -11.87
C ARG A 286 4.08 22.03 -10.53
N LYS A 287 3.87 21.12 -9.59
CA LYS A 287 3.45 21.41 -8.22
C LYS A 287 4.33 20.68 -7.24
N THR A 288 4.71 21.37 -6.19
CA THR A 288 5.33 20.75 -5.03
C THR A 288 4.34 19.91 -4.24
N SER A 289 4.84 19.03 -3.41
CA SER A 289 4.00 18.24 -2.49
C SER A 289 3.17 19.12 -1.56
N VAL A 290 3.77 20.21 -1.07
CA VAL A 290 3.10 21.23 -0.25
C VAL A 290 1.94 21.89 -1.00
N GLU A 291 2.15 22.33 -2.25
CA GLU A 291 1.09 22.93 -3.06
C GLU A 291 -0.06 21.96 -3.35
N GLN A 292 0.24 20.66 -3.53
CA GLN A 292 -0.77 19.63 -3.72
C GLN A 292 -1.60 19.41 -2.45
N ILE A 293 -0.96 19.33 -1.27
CA ILE A 293 -1.63 19.23 0.03
C ILE A 293 -2.53 20.43 0.26
N GLN A 294 -1.99 21.64 0.08
CA GLN A 294 -2.76 22.89 0.21
C GLN A 294 -3.94 22.95 -0.78
N GLY A 295 -3.79 22.39 -1.97
CA GLY A 295 -4.85 22.23 -2.95
C GLY A 295 -6.01 21.38 -2.41
N VAL A 296 -5.69 20.24 -1.79
CA VAL A 296 -6.68 19.37 -1.15
C VAL A 296 -7.33 20.04 0.06
N VAL A 297 -6.56 20.75 0.89
CA VAL A 297 -7.09 21.51 2.03
C VAL A 297 -8.11 22.56 1.57
N ARG A 298 -7.79 23.32 0.50
CA ARG A 298 -8.75 24.30 -0.08
C ARG A 298 -10.00 23.61 -0.61
N LEU A 299 -9.85 22.52 -1.35
CA LEU A 299 -10.97 21.75 -1.89
C LEU A 299 -11.88 21.21 -0.77
N SER A 300 -11.29 20.67 0.29
CA SER A 300 -12.01 20.18 1.47
C SER A 300 -12.80 21.29 2.16
N LYS A 301 -12.19 22.47 2.29
CA LYS A 301 -12.83 23.65 2.87
C LYS A 301 -14.03 24.14 2.05
N GLU A 302 -13.88 24.23 0.72
CA GLU A 302 -14.98 24.64 -0.17
C GLU A 302 -16.12 23.62 -0.18
N PHE A 303 -15.80 22.34 -0.03
CA PHE A 303 -16.81 21.28 0.10
C PHE A 303 -17.47 21.28 1.49
N GLY A 304 -16.91 21.95 2.51
CA GLY A 304 -17.42 21.99 3.88
C GLY A 304 -16.96 20.84 4.77
N ARG A 305 -16.01 20.00 4.32
CA ARG A 305 -15.47 18.90 5.11
C ARG A 305 -14.21 19.32 5.85
N LYS A 306 -14.18 19.12 7.17
CA LYS A 306 -13.03 19.44 8.03
C LYS A 306 -11.82 18.56 7.67
N VAL A 307 -10.61 19.14 7.64
CA VAL A 307 -9.35 18.38 7.61
C VAL A 307 -9.03 17.87 9.02
N ALA A 308 -8.64 16.62 9.16
CA ALA A 308 -8.32 15.99 10.43
C ALA A 308 -7.03 16.57 11.02
N THR A 309 -7.05 16.81 12.32
CA THR A 309 -5.82 16.97 13.12
C THR A 309 -5.09 15.61 13.24
N ALA A 310 -3.82 15.61 13.62
CA ALA A 310 -3.07 14.39 13.86
C ALA A 310 -3.74 13.49 14.91
N GLN A 311 -4.29 14.07 15.99
CA GLN A 311 -5.00 13.33 17.01
C GLN A 311 -6.32 12.72 16.50
N GLU A 312 -7.08 13.46 15.69
CA GLU A 312 -8.29 12.94 15.05
C GLU A 312 -7.95 11.81 14.07
N ALA A 313 -6.89 11.97 13.25
CA ALA A 313 -6.41 10.94 12.34
C ALA A 313 -6.01 9.66 13.09
N ARG A 314 -5.25 9.78 14.19
CA ARG A 314 -4.89 8.65 15.07
C ARG A 314 -6.11 7.91 15.61
N LYS A 315 -7.15 8.66 16.01
CA LYS A 315 -8.41 8.10 16.51
C LYS A 315 -9.20 7.40 15.40
N ILE A 316 -9.36 8.03 14.24
CA ILE A 316 -10.07 7.48 13.07
C ILE A 316 -9.39 6.18 12.60
N MET A 317 -8.07 6.20 12.46
CA MET A 317 -7.27 5.06 12.02
C MET A 317 -7.05 4.01 13.11
N LYS A 318 -7.48 4.27 14.36
CA LYS A 318 -7.29 3.40 15.53
C LYS A 318 -5.83 2.96 15.68
N VAL A 319 -4.91 3.94 15.61
CA VAL A 319 -3.46 3.70 15.69
C VAL A 319 -3.11 2.98 17.00
N GLY A 320 -2.33 1.89 16.89
CA GLY A 320 -1.90 1.07 18.03
C GLY A 320 -2.95 0.11 18.57
N THR A 321 -4.17 0.07 17.99
CA THR A 321 -5.23 -0.84 18.41
C THR A 321 -5.06 -2.22 17.82
N TRP A 322 -5.21 -3.26 18.66
CA TRP A 322 -5.29 -4.66 18.25
C TRP A 322 -6.49 -5.32 18.92
N TYR A 323 -7.10 -6.27 18.25
CA TYR A 323 -8.26 -7.02 18.76
C TYR A 323 -7.81 -8.39 19.28
N ASN A 324 -8.62 -8.97 20.17
CA ASN A 324 -8.28 -10.19 20.90
C ASN A 324 -8.85 -11.45 20.25
N SER A 325 -9.88 -11.30 19.40
CA SER A 325 -10.50 -12.44 18.71
C SER A 325 -10.89 -12.11 17.27
N ILE A 326 -11.18 -13.14 16.49
CA ILE A 326 -11.72 -13.01 15.13
C ILE A 326 -13.07 -12.29 15.18
N GLU A 327 -13.95 -12.67 16.09
CA GLU A 327 -15.30 -12.11 16.24
C GLU A 327 -15.23 -10.61 16.56
N GLU A 328 -14.37 -10.22 17.50
CA GLU A 328 -14.13 -8.82 17.82
C GLU A 328 -13.60 -8.05 16.60
N THR A 329 -12.71 -8.66 15.83
CA THR A 329 -12.18 -8.07 14.60
C THR A 329 -13.26 -7.87 13.54
N LEU A 330 -14.10 -8.88 13.30
CA LEU A 330 -15.20 -8.79 12.36
C LEU A 330 -16.19 -7.70 12.75
N GLN A 331 -16.61 -7.70 14.03
CA GLN A 331 -17.55 -6.71 14.56
C GLN A 331 -17.03 -5.27 14.45
N ASN A 332 -15.80 -5.02 14.91
CA ASN A 332 -15.22 -3.67 14.91
C ASN A 332 -14.91 -3.13 13.50
N ASN A 333 -14.78 -4.01 12.50
CA ASN A 333 -14.61 -3.64 11.10
C ASN A 333 -15.93 -3.63 10.31
N GLY A 334 -17.08 -3.89 10.95
CA GLY A 334 -18.38 -3.93 10.29
C GLY A 334 -18.51 -5.06 9.26
N MET A 335 -17.90 -6.21 9.55
CA MET A 335 -17.94 -7.43 8.73
C MET A 335 -18.98 -8.42 9.26
N ALA A 336 -19.56 -9.18 8.37
CA ALA A 336 -20.46 -10.28 8.77
C ALA A 336 -19.69 -11.35 9.58
N PRO A 337 -20.34 -12.01 10.57
CA PRO A 337 -19.74 -13.10 11.30
C PRO A 337 -19.34 -14.24 10.36
N SER A 338 -18.35 -15.05 10.77
CA SER A 338 -18.00 -16.27 10.03
C SER A 338 -19.12 -17.30 10.15
N PRO A 339 -19.47 -18.04 9.07
CA PRO A 339 -20.30 -19.23 9.19
C PRO A 339 -19.69 -20.25 10.17
N SER A 340 -20.52 -21.06 10.79
CA SER A 340 -20.09 -22.05 11.80
C SER A 340 -19.09 -23.09 11.25
N ASP A 341 -19.16 -23.35 9.95
CA ASP A 341 -18.32 -24.30 9.20
C ASP A 341 -17.30 -23.61 8.29
N PHE A 342 -17.00 -22.32 8.56
CA PHE A 342 -16.09 -21.55 7.74
C PHE A 342 -14.68 -22.15 7.73
N ASN A 343 -14.19 -22.44 6.51
CA ASN A 343 -12.82 -22.84 6.25
C ASN A 343 -12.14 -21.79 5.35
N PRO A 344 -11.12 -21.08 5.84
CA PRO A 344 -10.40 -20.09 5.04
C PRO A 344 -9.55 -20.67 3.90
N GLY A 345 -9.63 -21.96 3.63
CA GLY A 345 -8.95 -22.63 2.54
C GLY A 345 -7.42 -22.66 2.74
N PHE A 346 -6.67 -22.25 1.74
CA PHE A 346 -5.20 -22.30 1.79
C PHE A 346 -4.55 -21.36 2.85
N LEU A 347 -5.33 -20.51 3.50
CA LEU A 347 -4.88 -19.68 4.62
C LEU A 347 -5.12 -20.36 5.99
N THR A 348 -5.65 -21.58 6.04
CA THR A 348 -5.71 -22.36 7.28
C THR A 348 -4.29 -22.78 7.69
N TRP A 349 -3.89 -22.34 8.86
CA TRP A 349 -2.63 -22.73 9.48
C TRP A 349 -2.89 -23.74 10.59
N PRO A 350 -1.91 -24.63 10.85
CA PRO A 350 -1.97 -25.46 12.03
C PRO A 350 -2.15 -24.62 13.29
N THR A 351 -2.98 -25.08 14.21
CA THR A 351 -3.28 -24.41 15.49
C THR A 351 -2.04 -24.22 16.40
N ASP A 352 -0.94 -24.91 16.08
CA ASP A 352 0.35 -24.81 16.79
C ASP A 352 1.14 -23.55 16.41
N GLY A 353 0.59 -22.67 15.56
CA GLY A 353 1.22 -21.42 15.13
C GLY A 353 2.43 -21.62 14.20
N LYS A 354 2.76 -22.85 13.81
CA LYS A 354 3.79 -23.11 12.83
C LYS A 354 3.21 -22.97 11.43
N ILE A 355 3.65 -21.96 10.72
CA ILE A 355 3.37 -21.83 9.28
C ILE A 355 4.10 -23.00 8.62
N LYS A 356 3.36 -24.00 8.17
CA LYS A 356 3.90 -24.87 7.13
C LYS A 356 3.87 -24.02 5.84
N PRO A 357 5.00 -23.75 5.20
CA PRO A 357 4.97 -23.13 3.88
C PRO A 357 4.00 -23.95 3.04
N ALA A 358 3.15 -23.27 2.26
CA ALA A 358 2.35 -23.93 1.25
C ALA A 358 3.33 -24.56 0.24
N VAL A 359 3.83 -25.72 0.56
CA VAL A 359 4.63 -26.51 -0.38
C VAL A 359 3.61 -26.95 -1.42
N ILE A 360 3.67 -26.31 -2.59
CA ILE A 360 2.97 -26.82 -3.76
C ILE A 360 3.44 -28.28 -3.93
N GLY A 361 2.57 -29.22 -3.59
CA GLY A 361 2.90 -30.65 -3.60
C GLY A 361 2.97 -31.36 -2.24
N GLY A 362 2.75 -30.70 -1.10
CA GLY A 362 2.64 -31.35 0.21
C GLY A 362 1.22 -31.85 0.49
N ASP A 363 1.09 -33.03 1.04
CA ASP A 363 -0.19 -33.75 1.29
C ASP A 363 -1.16 -33.01 2.26
N SER A 364 -0.76 -31.86 2.80
CA SER A 364 -1.51 -31.12 3.81
C SER A 364 -2.26 -29.88 3.29
N HIS A 365 -2.25 -29.60 1.98
CA HIS A 365 -2.91 -28.42 1.41
C HIS A 365 -4.07 -28.82 0.50
N PRO A 366 -5.31 -28.29 0.69
CA PRO A 366 -6.46 -28.65 -0.14
C PRO A 366 -6.23 -28.44 -1.65
N ILE A 367 -5.48 -27.38 -2.03
CA ILE A 367 -5.13 -27.15 -3.44
C ILE A 367 -4.07 -28.14 -3.92
N ALA A 368 -3.13 -28.53 -3.06
CA ALA A 368 -2.15 -29.55 -3.40
C ALA A 368 -2.83 -30.92 -3.69
N ALA A 369 -3.85 -31.25 -2.92
CA ALA A 369 -4.66 -32.46 -3.17
C ALA A 369 -5.38 -32.41 -4.53
N CYS A 370 -5.81 -31.24 -4.99
CA CYS A 370 -6.43 -31.08 -6.32
C CYS A 370 -5.41 -31.11 -7.47
N MET A 371 -4.15 -30.77 -7.21
CA MET A 371 -3.08 -30.77 -8.22
C MET A 371 -2.27 -32.06 -8.26
N ILE A 372 -2.40 -32.93 -7.23
CA ILE A 372 -1.78 -34.23 -7.23
C ILE A 372 -2.67 -35.18 -8.03
N ALA A 373 -2.18 -35.63 -9.19
CA ALA A 373 -2.91 -36.63 -9.97
C ALA A 373 -3.31 -37.82 -9.08
N PRO A 374 -4.55 -38.31 -9.15
CA PRO A 374 -5.00 -39.49 -8.40
C PRO A 374 -4.01 -40.65 -8.56
N GLU A 375 -3.89 -41.48 -7.54
CA GLU A 375 -2.97 -42.64 -7.51
C GLU A 375 -2.99 -43.49 -8.79
N PRO A 376 -4.16 -43.77 -9.41
CA PRO A 376 -4.20 -44.50 -10.68
C PRO A 376 -3.49 -43.79 -11.83
N VAL A 377 -3.50 -42.45 -11.84
CA VAL A 377 -2.83 -41.62 -12.89
C VAL A 377 -1.33 -41.61 -12.67
N ARG A 378 -0.87 -41.56 -11.44
CA ARG A 378 0.58 -41.64 -11.09
C ARG A 378 1.14 -43.02 -11.47
N ALA A 379 0.41 -44.08 -11.20
CA ALA A 379 0.80 -45.46 -11.57
C ALA A 379 0.87 -45.63 -13.08
N ALA A 380 -0.02 -45.01 -13.84
CA ALA A 380 0.00 -45.02 -15.29
C ALA A 380 1.20 -44.19 -15.86
N GLN A 381 1.49 -43.05 -15.29
CA GLN A 381 2.63 -42.21 -15.68
C GLN A 381 3.99 -42.90 -15.37
N ALA A 382 4.07 -43.58 -14.23
CA ALA A 382 5.26 -44.38 -13.88
C ALA A 382 5.49 -45.53 -14.86
N LYS A 383 4.43 -46.24 -15.26
CA LYS A 383 4.53 -47.29 -16.30
C LYS A 383 4.90 -46.77 -17.66
N LEU A 384 4.47 -45.56 -18.05
CA LEU A 384 4.87 -44.92 -19.31
C LEU A 384 6.35 -44.56 -19.33
N LYS A 385 6.91 -44.07 -18.22
CA LYS A 385 8.34 -43.72 -18.11
C LYS A 385 9.26 -44.96 -18.20
N ILE A 386 8.79 -46.10 -17.71
CA ILE A 386 9.57 -47.36 -17.81
C ILE A 386 9.54 -47.95 -19.22
N ALA A 387 8.50 -47.64 -20.01
CA ALA A 387 8.39 -48.11 -21.39
C ALA A 387 9.17 -47.25 -22.41
N THR A 388 9.74 -46.10 -21.98
CA THR A 388 10.49 -45.15 -22.83
C THR A 388 11.99 -45.09 -22.48
N THR A 389 12.43 -45.87 -21.52
CA THR A 389 13.85 -46.13 -21.18
C THR A 389 14.23 -47.56 -21.59
#